data_637442e44a5d74be9b10ebe4aec5994e
#
_entry.id   637442e44a5d74be9b10ebe4aec5994e
#
_cell.length_a   1.000
_cell.length_b   1.000
_cell.length_c   1.000
_cell.angle_alpha   90.00
_cell.angle_beta   90.00
_cell.angle_gamma   90.00
#
_symmetry.space_group_name_H-M   'P 1'
#
loop_
_entity.id
_entity.type
_entity.pdbx_description
1 polymer ?
#
loop_
_entity_poly.entity_id
_entity_poly.type
_entity_poly.pdbx_seq_one_letter_code
_entity_poly.pdbx_strand_id
1 'polypeptide(L)'
;KNGDIRLVLTLPCMNHNRGWKNADKANFESVAAMSDETIYVSDDYYDGCMLRRNRYMVDKSRHCIFYMAYPRGGTAYTVRYALDSNLEMHNIMIPEQPLGYL
;
A
#
# COMPACT_ATOMS: atom_id res chain seq x y z
N LYS A 1 5.87 20.50 1.31
CA LYS A 1 6.24 19.23 1.91
C LYS A 1 6.85 19.46 3.29
N ASN A 2 6.42 18.69 4.25
CA ASN A 2 6.89 18.78 5.61
C ASN A 2 8.24 18.08 5.76
N GLY A 3 9.24 18.76 6.34
CA GLY A 3 10.56 18.19 6.52
C GLY A 3 10.63 17.00 7.47
N ASP A 4 9.61 16.84 8.34
CA ASP A 4 9.58 15.76 9.33
C ASP A 4 8.97 14.46 8.80
N ILE A 5 8.35 14.52 7.64
CA ILE A 5 7.63 13.37 7.08
C ILE A 5 8.16 13.09 5.68
N ARG A 6 8.55 11.84 5.46
CA ARG A 6 8.97 11.39 4.14
C ARG A 6 7.84 10.59 3.51
N LEU A 7 7.54 10.90 2.26
CA LEU A 7 6.59 10.12 1.47
C LEU A 7 7.37 9.17 0.57
N VAL A 8 7.15 7.87 0.76
CA VAL A 8 7.79 6.84 -0.04
C VAL A 8 6.72 6.10 -0.81
N LEU A 9 6.86 6.07 -2.14
CA LEU A 9 5.99 5.27 -2.98
C LEU A 9 6.63 3.91 -3.19
N THR A 10 5.90 2.86 -2.88
CA THR A 10 6.37 1.49 -3.09
C THR A 10 5.51 0.83 -4.16
N LEU A 11 6.11 0.51 -5.28
CA LEU A 11 5.41 0.05 -6.47
C LEU A 11 5.80 -1.38 -6.77
N PRO A 12 4.86 -2.18 -7.33
CA PRO A 12 5.12 -3.60 -7.55
C PRO A 12 6.17 -3.84 -8.63
N CYS A 13 6.18 -3.04 -9.70
CA CYS A 13 7.11 -3.21 -10.82
C CYS A 13 7.22 -1.93 -11.61
N MET A 14 8.23 -1.88 -12.48
CA MET A 14 8.49 -0.69 -13.29
C MET A 14 7.35 -0.35 -14.24
N ASN A 15 6.68 -1.38 -14.78
CA ASN A 15 5.57 -1.21 -15.73
C ASN A 15 4.20 -1.35 -15.07
N HIS A 16 4.08 -0.97 -13.80
CA HIS A 16 2.86 -1.15 -13.02
C HIS A 16 1.65 -0.43 -13.59
N ASN A 17 1.86 0.67 -14.32
CA ASN A 17 0.78 1.50 -14.85
C ASN A 17 0.50 1.27 -16.34
N ARG A 18 1.01 0.19 -16.90
CA ARG A 18 0.72 -0.16 -18.28
C ARG A 18 -0.78 -0.40 -18.43
N GLY A 19 -1.39 0.21 -19.45
CA GLY A 19 -2.80 0.07 -19.70
C GLY A 19 -3.72 0.93 -18.84
N TRP A 20 -3.17 1.75 -17.96
CA TRP A 20 -3.98 2.68 -17.19
C TRP A 20 -4.56 3.77 -18.08
N LYS A 21 -5.72 4.32 -17.68
CA LYS A 21 -6.29 5.48 -18.34
C LYS A 21 -5.43 6.71 -18.09
N ASN A 22 -5.51 7.68 -19.02
CA ASN A 22 -4.70 8.89 -18.91
C ASN A 22 -4.93 9.65 -17.61
N ALA A 23 -6.19 9.73 -17.14
CA ALA A 23 -6.49 10.41 -15.89
C ALA A 23 -5.81 9.73 -14.70
N ASP A 24 -5.78 8.40 -14.70
CA ASP A 24 -5.15 7.65 -13.62
C ASP A 24 -3.64 7.83 -13.64
N LYS A 25 -3.04 7.85 -14.83
CA LYS A 25 -1.61 8.12 -14.96
C LYS A 25 -1.25 9.51 -14.47
N ALA A 26 -2.08 10.50 -14.79
CA ALA A 26 -1.83 11.87 -14.35
C ALA A 26 -1.92 11.99 -12.83
N ASN A 27 -2.89 11.33 -12.21
CA ASN A 27 -3.01 11.33 -10.76
C ASN A 27 -1.79 10.67 -10.12
N PHE A 28 -1.34 9.56 -10.66
CA PHE A 28 -0.15 8.89 -10.16
C PHE A 28 1.07 9.81 -10.25
N GLU A 29 1.25 10.47 -11.39
CA GLU A 29 2.39 11.35 -11.59
C GLU A 29 2.38 12.54 -10.63
N SER A 30 1.19 13.05 -10.31
CA SER A 30 1.06 14.13 -9.34
C SER A 30 1.53 13.69 -7.95
N VAL A 31 1.14 12.49 -7.53
CA VAL A 31 1.57 11.96 -6.24
C VAL A 31 3.06 11.65 -6.25
N ALA A 32 3.54 11.06 -7.35
CA ALA A 32 4.96 10.71 -7.48
C ALA A 32 5.84 11.95 -7.38
N ALA A 33 5.39 13.06 -7.95
CA ALA A 33 6.15 14.32 -7.91
C ALA A 33 6.31 14.85 -6.49
N MET A 34 5.41 14.49 -5.57
CA MET A 34 5.47 14.91 -4.18
C MET A 34 6.22 13.92 -3.30
N SER A 35 6.56 12.76 -3.82
CA SER A 35 7.23 11.74 -3.02
C SER A 35 8.70 12.06 -2.83
N ASP A 36 9.25 11.61 -1.72
CA ASP A 36 10.68 11.73 -1.44
C ASP A 36 11.47 10.61 -2.05
N GLU A 37 10.83 9.46 -2.22
CA GLU A 37 11.49 8.27 -2.75
C GLU A 37 10.47 7.38 -3.45
N THR A 38 10.91 6.69 -4.51
CA THR A 38 10.08 5.70 -5.20
C THR A 38 10.86 4.39 -5.22
N ILE A 39 10.23 3.32 -4.74
CA ILE A 39 10.83 2.00 -4.67
C ILE A 39 10.04 1.06 -5.57
N TYR A 40 10.76 0.36 -6.47
CA TYR A 40 10.17 -0.68 -7.31
C TYR A 40 10.62 -2.03 -6.77
N VAL A 41 9.67 -2.85 -6.33
CA VAL A 41 9.98 -4.14 -5.70
C VAL A 41 10.44 -5.15 -6.73
N SER A 42 9.98 -5.01 -7.98
CA SER A 42 10.39 -5.88 -9.08
C SER A 42 10.59 -5.05 -10.34
N ASP A 43 11.43 -5.53 -11.26
CA ASP A 43 11.63 -4.87 -12.54
C ASP A 43 10.40 -5.06 -13.44
N ASP A 44 9.90 -6.30 -13.53
CA ASP A 44 8.79 -6.63 -14.41
C ASP A 44 7.63 -7.22 -13.62
N TYR A 45 6.43 -7.13 -14.21
CA TYR A 45 5.25 -7.74 -13.64
C TYR A 45 5.35 -9.27 -13.67
N TYR A 46 4.91 -9.89 -12.58
CA TYR A 46 4.69 -11.32 -12.52
C TYR A 46 3.54 -11.59 -11.54
N ASP A 47 2.97 -12.79 -11.61
CA ASP A 47 1.87 -13.14 -10.71
C ASP A 47 2.35 -13.11 -9.26
N GLY A 48 1.63 -12.36 -8.43
CA GLY A 48 1.98 -12.22 -7.02
C GLY A 48 2.83 -11.01 -6.72
N CYS A 49 3.27 -10.22 -7.72
CA CYS A 49 4.12 -9.07 -7.47
C CYS A 49 3.42 -8.00 -6.62
N MET A 50 2.10 -7.87 -6.76
CA MET A 50 1.33 -6.92 -5.95
C MET A 50 1.36 -7.31 -4.48
N LEU A 51 1.18 -8.59 -4.17
CA LEU A 51 1.24 -9.07 -2.80
C LEU A 51 2.65 -8.98 -2.23
N ARG A 52 3.65 -9.23 -3.06
CA ARG A 52 5.04 -9.06 -2.64
C ARG A 52 5.31 -7.60 -2.24
N ARG A 53 4.84 -6.65 -3.05
CA ARG A 53 4.96 -5.24 -2.75
C ARG A 53 4.27 -4.92 -1.42
N ASN A 54 3.07 -5.46 -1.21
CA ASN A 54 2.32 -5.22 0.01
C ASN A 54 3.06 -5.77 1.22
N ARG A 55 3.63 -6.96 1.13
CA ARG A 55 4.43 -7.53 2.22
C ARG A 55 5.67 -6.69 2.50
N TYR A 56 6.31 -6.20 1.45
CA TYR A 56 7.48 -5.32 1.62
C TYR A 56 7.11 -4.09 2.44
N MET A 57 5.97 -3.48 2.14
CA MET A 57 5.50 -2.30 2.88
C MET A 57 5.24 -2.64 4.35
N VAL A 58 4.58 -3.76 4.60
CA VAL A 58 4.30 -4.19 5.97
C VAL A 58 5.60 -4.43 6.74
N ASP A 59 6.55 -5.10 6.11
CA ASP A 59 7.82 -5.44 6.77
C ASP A 59 8.62 -4.19 7.17
N LYS A 60 8.36 -3.06 6.52
CA LYS A 60 9.05 -1.80 6.80
C LYS A 60 8.23 -0.85 7.67
N SER A 61 7.10 -1.30 8.21
CA SER A 61 6.16 -0.41 8.87
C SER A 61 5.88 -0.85 10.31
N ARG A 62 5.34 0.08 11.11
CA ARG A 62 4.84 -0.20 12.45
C ARG A 62 3.33 -0.04 12.52
N HIS A 63 2.76 0.74 11.63
CA HIS A 63 1.33 1.04 11.60
C HIS A 63 0.78 0.67 10.24
N CYS A 64 -0.43 0.16 10.22
CA CYS A 64 -1.14 -0.12 8.98
C CYS A 64 -2.46 0.63 9.00
N ILE A 65 -2.60 1.59 8.09
CA ILE A 65 -3.84 2.34 7.90
C ILE A 65 -4.47 1.79 6.63
N PHE A 66 -5.71 1.32 6.73
CA PHE A 66 -6.35 0.65 5.61
C PHE A 66 -7.85 0.97 5.57
N TYR A 67 -8.44 0.69 4.43
CA TYR A 67 -9.88 0.77 4.21
C TYR A 67 -10.34 -0.58 3.72
N MET A 68 -11.18 -1.26 4.51
CA MET A 68 -11.66 -2.58 4.14
C MET A 68 -13.12 -2.74 4.52
N ALA A 69 -13.98 -2.77 3.49
CA ALA A 69 -15.41 -3.01 3.69
C ALA A 69 -15.71 -4.49 3.86
N TYR A 70 -15.01 -5.34 3.11
CA TYR A 70 -15.24 -6.77 3.10
C TYR A 70 -13.91 -7.50 3.29
N PRO A 71 -13.86 -8.53 4.15
CA PRO A 71 -12.60 -9.22 4.47
C PRO A 71 -12.23 -10.26 3.41
N ARG A 72 -11.92 -9.81 2.20
CA ARG A 72 -11.53 -10.70 1.10
C ARG A 72 -10.63 -9.97 0.12
N GLY A 73 -9.92 -10.76 -0.71
CA GLY A 73 -9.06 -10.24 -1.76
C GLY A 73 -7.69 -9.81 -1.25
N GLY A 74 -7.00 -9.02 -2.06
CA GLY A 74 -5.64 -8.58 -1.76
C GLY A 74 -5.54 -7.72 -0.51
N THR A 75 -6.53 -6.87 -0.28
CA THR A 75 -6.55 -6.04 0.91
C THR A 75 -6.65 -6.90 2.17
N ALA A 76 -7.54 -7.89 2.16
CA ALA A 76 -7.70 -8.78 3.32
C ALA A 76 -6.43 -9.57 3.58
N TYR A 77 -5.77 -10.04 2.53
CA TYR A 77 -4.50 -10.76 2.67
C TYR A 77 -3.45 -9.86 3.35
N THR A 78 -3.32 -8.64 2.87
CA THR A 78 -2.31 -7.71 3.39
C THR A 78 -2.61 -7.29 4.82
N VAL A 79 -3.89 -7.05 5.13
CA VAL A 79 -4.31 -6.70 6.49
C VAL A 79 -3.99 -7.85 7.45
N ARG A 80 -4.28 -9.09 7.05
CA ARG A 80 -3.95 -10.25 7.89
C ARG A 80 -2.44 -10.37 8.09
N TYR A 81 -1.67 -10.18 7.03
CA TYR A 81 -0.22 -10.23 7.13
C TYR A 81 0.30 -9.15 8.11
N ALA A 82 -0.25 -7.93 8.02
CA ALA A 82 0.14 -6.86 8.93
C ALA A 82 -0.24 -7.16 10.38
N LEU A 83 -1.43 -7.70 10.59
CA LEU A 83 -1.88 -8.08 11.93
C LEU A 83 -0.98 -9.16 12.52
N ASP A 84 -0.66 -10.18 11.73
CA ASP A 84 0.22 -11.27 12.16
C ASP A 84 1.65 -10.79 12.40
N SER A 85 2.04 -9.68 11.79
CA SER A 85 3.34 -9.06 11.98
C SER A 85 3.37 -8.05 13.14
N ASN A 86 2.27 -7.96 13.88
CA ASN A 86 2.14 -7.12 15.07
C ASN A 86 2.16 -5.62 14.79
N LEU A 87 1.73 -5.19 13.61
CA LEU A 87 1.54 -3.78 13.34
C LEU A 87 0.32 -3.24 14.09
N GLU A 88 0.35 -1.95 14.40
CA GLU A 88 -0.85 -1.28 14.89
C GLU A 88 -1.80 -1.04 13.71
N MET A 89 -3.04 -1.48 13.85
CA MET A 89 -4.01 -1.52 12.77
C MET A 89 -5.07 -0.44 12.91
N HIS A 90 -5.34 0.27 11.81
CA HIS A 90 -6.30 1.37 11.78
C HIS A 90 -7.20 1.26 10.56
N ASN A 91 -8.42 0.76 10.74
CA ASN A 91 -9.39 0.68 9.64
C ASN A 91 -10.16 1.99 9.56
N ILE A 92 -9.86 2.81 8.58
CA ILE A 92 -10.47 4.14 8.45
C ILE A 92 -11.93 4.09 7.98
N MET A 93 -12.38 2.94 7.50
CA MET A 93 -13.79 2.78 7.13
C MET A 93 -14.68 2.79 8.37
N ILE A 94 -14.18 2.21 9.47
CA ILE A 94 -14.91 2.15 10.74
C ILE A 94 -13.95 2.59 11.84
N PRO A 95 -13.74 3.92 11.96
CA PRO A 95 -12.64 4.45 12.79
C PRO A 95 -12.70 4.07 14.26
N GLU A 96 -13.88 3.77 14.79
CA GLU A 96 -14.04 3.50 16.21
C GLU A 96 -14.17 2.02 16.54
N GLN A 97 -14.00 1.15 15.56
CA GLN A 97 -14.09 -0.28 15.78
C GLN A 97 -12.81 -0.79 16.45
N PRO A 98 -12.93 -1.71 17.40
CA PRO A 98 -11.75 -2.32 17.98
C PRO A 98 -11.06 -3.25 16.97
N LEU A 99 -9.76 -3.50 17.18
CA LEU A 99 -8.99 -4.36 16.27
C LEU A 99 -9.59 -5.75 16.12
N GLY A 100 -10.16 -6.28 17.19
CA GLY A 100 -10.78 -7.61 17.16
C GLY A 100 -11.93 -7.72 16.18
N TYR A 101 -12.43 -6.61 15.69
CA TYR A 101 -13.51 -6.61 14.72
C TYR A 101 -13.06 -7.26 13.39
N LEU A 102 -11.82 -7.18 13.10
CA LEU A 102 -11.30 -7.81 11.90
C LEU A 102 -11.35 -9.33 11.98
#